data_326369474806932fd1a30c6d4f615cd0
#
_entry.id   326369474806932fd1a30c6d4f615cd0
#
_cell.length_a   1.000
_cell.length_b   1.000
_cell.length_c   1.000
_cell.angle_alpha   90.00
_cell.angle_beta   90.00
_cell.angle_gamma   90.00
#
_symmetry.space_group_name_H-M   'P 1'
#
loop_
_entity.id
_entity.type
_entity.pdbx_description
1 polymer ?
#
loop_
_entity_poly.entity_id
_entity_poly.type
_entity_poly.pdbx_seq_one_letter_code
_entity_poly.pdbx_strand_id
1 'polypeptide(L)'
;MPPRSLNRILLVEDDPDIQTVTSLALGSFGGFEVRICGSAQEAVTSAAEFLPDLILLDVMMPGMDGLQALTALRETPATARVPVVFLTARVQPHEIERYRELGSLAVIPKPFEPTALADTIRAIWASRGA
;
A
#
# COMPACT_ATOMS: atom_id res chain seq x y z
N MET A 1 23.88 0.19 -8.91
CA MET A 1 23.03 -0.70 -8.08
C MET A 1 21.82 -1.14 -8.88
N PRO A 2 21.59 -2.43 -8.95
CA PRO A 2 20.37 -2.88 -9.59
C PRO A 2 19.15 -2.37 -8.82
N PRO A 3 18.02 -2.10 -9.48
CA PRO A 3 16.82 -1.72 -8.77
C PRO A 3 16.36 -2.83 -7.83
N ARG A 4 15.81 -2.44 -6.69
CA ARG A 4 15.28 -3.39 -5.73
C ARG A 4 14.08 -4.11 -6.33
N SER A 5 14.04 -5.42 -6.18
CA SER A 5 12.92 -6.23 -6.65
C SER A 5 11.71 -6.06 -5.75
N LEU A 6 10.53 -6.08 -6.34
CA LEU A 6 9.27 -6.03 -5.59
C LEU A 6 8.89 -7.46 -5.20
N ASN A 7 9.00 -7.79 -3.92
CA ASN A 7 8.67 -9.12 -3.41
C ASN A 7 7.70 -9.09 -2.24
N ARG A 8 7.87 -8.13 -1.32
CA ARG A 8 7.10 -8.07 -0.07
C ARG A 8 6.20 -6.86 -0.06
N ILE A 9 4.91 -7.10 0.14
CA ILE A 9 3.90 -6.05 0.23
C ILE A 9 3.24 -6.10 1.59
N LEU A 10 3.24 -4.95 2.28
CA LEU A 10 2.52 -4.78 3.53
C LEU A 10 1.17 -4.15 3.19
N LEU A 11 0.09 -4.85 3.51
CA LEU A 11 -1.27 -4.37 3.26
C LEU A 11 -1.85 -3.83 4.56
N VAL A 12 -2.23 -2.56 4.57
CA VAL A 12 -2.89 -1.93 5.71
C VAL A 12 -4.34 -1.70 5.37
N GLU A 13 -5.22 -2.54 5.92
CA GLU A 13 -6.63 -2.60 5.62
C GLU A 13 -7.37 -3.19 6.80
N ASP A 14 -8.45 -2.56 7.26
CA ASP A 14 -9.20 -3.04 8.40
C ASP A 14 -10.38 -3.95 8.04
N ASP A 15 -10.86 -3.91 6.80
CA ASP A 15 -12.00 -4.74 6.36
C ASP A 15 -11.55 -6.16 6.05
N PRO A 16 -12.07 -7.19 6.78
CA PRO A 16 -11.64 -8.58 6.55
C PRO A 16 -11.91 -9.10 5.14
N ASP A 17 -13.00 -8.65 4.51
CA ASP A 17 -13.31 -9.10 3.15
C ASP A 17 -12.32 -8.54 2.14
N ILE A 18 -11.98 -7.27 2.28
CA ILE A 18 -11.00 -6.64 1.40
C ILE A 18 -9.61 -7.22 1.67
N GLN A 19 -9.27 -7.50 2.92
CA GLN A 19 -8.03 -8.19 3.27
C GLN A 19 -7.91 -9.52 2.52
N THR A 20 -8.97 -10.33 2.55
CA THR A 20 -8.98 -11.63 1.91
C THR A 20 -8.81 -11.53 0.40
N VAL A 21 -9.62 -10.69 -0.25
CA VAL A 21 -9.56 -10.53 -1.71
C VAL A 21 -8.21 -9.99 -2.15
N THR A 22 -7.71 -8.98 -1.46
CA THR A 22 -6.43 -8.34 -1.80
C THR A 22 -5.27 -9.30 -1.60
N SER A 23 -5.29 -10.04 -0.50
CA SER A 23 -4.26 -11.02 -0.19
C SER A 23 -4.20 -12.13 -1.24
N LEU A 24 -5.36 -12.63 -1.68
CA LEU A 24 -5.41 -13.62 -2.75
C LEU A 24 -4.90 -13.06 -4.06
N ALA A 25 -5.30 -11.83 -4.40
CA ALA A 25 -4.88 -11.19 -5.64
C ALA A 25 -3.37 -10.99 -5.70
N LEU A 26 -2.76 -10.59 -4.59
CA LEU A 26 -1.32 -10.31 -4.54
C LEU A 26 -0.50 -11.56 -4.26
N GLY A 27 -0.97 -12.44 -3.39
CA GLY A 27 -0.23 -13.63 -2.99
C GLY A 27 -0.40 -14.79 -3.96
N SER A 28 -1.62 -15.37 -3.99
CA SER A 28 -1.86 -16.58 -4.79
C SER A 28 -1.77 -16.32 -6.29
N PHE A 29 -2.32 -15.21 -6.78
CA PHE A 29 -2.27 -14.88 -8.21
C PHE A 29 -1.03 -14.10 -8.59
N GLY A 30 -0.56 -13.22 -7.70
CA GLY A 30 0.54 -12.30 -8.00
C GLY A 30 1.93 -12.80 -7.65
N GLY A 31 2.02 -13.79 -6.78
CA GLY A 31 3.31 -14.33 -6.37
C GLY A 31 4.07 -13.48 -5.34
N PHE A 32 3.43 -12.47 -4.75
CA PHE A 32 4.05 -11.65 -3.70
C PHE A 32 3.93 -12.29 -2.32
N GLU A 33 4.88 -11.98 -1.46
CA GLU A 33 4.74 -12.25 -0.04
C GLU A 33 3.98 -11.10 0.59
N VAL A 34 2.83 -11.38 1.19
CA VAL A 34 1.92 -10.35 1.71
C VAL A 34 1.77 -10.49 3.21
N ARG A 35 1.92 -9.37 3.92
CA ARG A 35 1.57 -9.31 5.34
C ARG A 35 0.43 -8.31 5.51
N ILE A 36 -0.59 -8.70 6.26
CA ILE A 36 -1.80 -7.90 6.47
C ILE A 36 -1.76 -7.27 7.85
N CYS A 37 -2.07 -5.98 7.91
CA CYS A 37 -2.21 -5.23 9.16
C CYS A 37 -3.56 -4.54 9.15
N GLY A 38 -4.26 -4.57 10.29
CA GLY A 38 -5.59 -3.98 10.42
C GLY A 38 -5.58 -2.53 10.86
N SER A 39 -4.40 -1.96 11.15
CA SER A 39 -4.27 -0.58 11.60
C SER A 39 -2.89 -0.04 11.26
N ALA A 40 -2.76 1.29 11.29
CA ALA A 40 -1.48 1.94 11.06
C ALA A 40 -0.46 1.58 12.15
N GLN A 41 -0.91 1.48 13.39
CA GLN A 41 -0.02 1.13 14.49
C GLN A 41 0.56 -0.27 14.31
N GLU A 42 -0.28 -1.21 13.92
CA GLU A 42 0.16 -2.57 13.62
C GLU A 42 1.13 -2.59 12.45
N ALA A 43 0.89 -1.75 11.43
CA ALA A 43 1.76 -1.64 10.27
C ALA A 43 3.16 -1.14 10.66
N VAL A 44 3.24 -0.15 11.52
CA VAL A 44 4.52 0.39 12.00
C VAL A 44 5.32 -0.69 12.71
N THR A 45 4.66 -1.47 13.57
CA THR A 45 5.31 -2.56 14.31
C THR A 45 5.75 -3.68 13.38
N SER A 46 4.85 -4.11 12.48
CA SER A 46 5.12 -5.22 11.58
C SER A 46 6.19 -4.90 10.53
N ALA A 47 6.26 -3.67 10.08
CA ALA A 47 7.21 -3.28 9.05
C ALA A 47 8.66 -3.46 9.48
N ALA A 48 8.96 -3.29 10.77
CA ALA A 48 10.30 -3.48 11.29
C ALA A 48 10.77 -4.93 11.15
N GLU A 49 9.85 -5.89 11.23
CA GLU A 49 10.17 -7.30 11.06
C GLU A 49 10.08 -7.75 9.61
N PHE A 50 9.02 -7.34 8.93
CA PHE A 50 8.70 -7.80 7.58
C PHE A 50 9.58 -7.18 6.51
N LEU A 51 10.02 -5.95 6.71
CA LEU A 51 10.83 -5.18 5.76
C LEU A 51 10.16 -5.14 4.38
N PRO A 52 8.99 -4.51 4.27
CA PRO A 52 8.25 -4.49 3.00
C PRO A 52 8.97 -3.66 1.94
N ASP A 53 8.79 -4.06 0.69
CA ASP A 53 9.25 -3.30 -0.46
C ASP A 53 8.27 -2.20 -0.82
N LEU A 54 6.99 -2.44 -0.56
CA LEU A 54 5.90 -1.52 -0.86
C LEU A 54 4.80 -1.67 0.18
N ILE A 55 4.15 -0.57 0.52
CA ILE A 55 3.01 -0.56 1.43
C ILE A 55 1.77 -0.16 0.63
N LEU A 56 0.74 -1.01 0.69
CA LEU A 56 -0.57 -0.74 0.11
C LEU A 56 -1.48 -0.32 1.26
N LEU A 57 -1.94 0.93 1.23
CA LEU A 57 -2.57 1.57 2.38
C LEU A 57 -3.99 2.03 2.04
N ASP A 58 -4.97 1.50 2.76
CA ASP A 58 -6.34 1.98 2.67
C ASP A 58 -6.44 3.37 3.31
N VAL A 59 -7.03 4.32 2.58
CA VAL A 59 -7.19 5.69 3.06
C VAL A 59 -8.30 5.79 4.10
N MET A 60 -9.33 4.96 4.00
CA MET A 60 -10.54 5.06 4.82
C MET A 60 -10.60 3.94 5.85
N MET A 61 -10.01 4.18 7.02
CA MET A 61 -10.09 3.23 8.14
C MET A 61 -10.71 3.89 9.36
N PRO A 62 -11.60 3.20 10.09
CA PRO A 62 -12.16 3.76 11.32
C PRO A 62 -11.09 4.12 12.34
N GLY A 63 -11.25 5.27 12.98
CA GLY A 63 -10.34 5.72 14.03
C GLY A 63 -9.01 6.29 13.56
N MET A 64 -8.65 6.09 12.30
CA MET A 64 -7.42 6.67 11.74
C MET A 64 -7.56 6.72 10.23
N ASP A 65 -7.42 7.90 9.62
CA ASP A 65 -7.43 7.98 8.17
C ASP A 65 -6.06 7.64 7.59
N GLY A 66 -6.04 7.36 6.28
CA GLY A 66 -4.80 6.96 5.61
C GLY A 66 -3.72 8.03 5.63
N LEU A 67 -4.11 9.29 5.74
CA LEU A 67 -3.15 10.40 5.78
C LEU A 67 -2.39 10.41 7.09
N GLN A 68 -3.10 10.15 8.20
CA GLN A 68 -2.46 10.01 9.51
C GLN A 68 -1.55 8.79 9.54
N ALA A 69 -2.00 7.69 8.92
CA ALA A 69 -1.20 6.48 8.80
C ALA A 69 0.09 6.74 8.03
N LEU A 70 -0.01 7.45 6.92
CA LEU A 70 1.17 7.80 6.12
C LEU A 70 2.16 8.63 6.93
N THR A 71 1.68 9.61 7.69
CA THR A 71 2.54 10.42 8.55
C THR A 71 3.28 9.55 9.56
N ALA A 72 2.57 8.65 10.23
CA ALA A 72 3.18 7.75 11.20
C ALA A 72 4.25 6.85 10.56
N LEU A 73 3.97 6.33 9.36
CA LEU A 73 4.93 5.50 8.64
C LEU A 73 6.18 6.30 8.25
N ARG A 74 6.02 7.54 7.82
CA ARG A 74 7.15 8.40 7.43
C ARG A 74 8.01 8.82 8.62
N GLU A 75 7.45 8.86 9.82
CA GLU A 75 8.18 9.18 11.04
C GLU A 75 8.93 7.97 11.61
N THR A 76 8.66 6.78 11.10
CA THR A 76 9.27 5.53 11.58
C THR A 76 10.45 5.16 10.69
N PRO A 77 11.67 4.99 11.22
CA PRO A 77 12.84 4.71 10.37
C PRO A 77 12.69 3.51 9.45
N ALA A 78 12.03 2.44 9.91
CA ALA A 78 11.86 1.23 9.11
C ALA A 78 10.97 1.44 7.89
N THR A 79 10.10 2.45 7.89
CA THR A 79 9.12 2.70 6.84
C THR A 79 9.29 4.06 6.16
N ALA A 80 10.20 4.89 6.64
CA ALA A 80 10.32 6.29 6.19
C ALA A 80 10.52 6.43 4.68
N ARG A 81 11.16 5.46 4.03
CA ARG A 81 11.47 5.51 2.60
C ARG A 81 10.75 4.45 1.78
N VAL A 82 9.88 3.65 2.40
CA VAL A 82 9.16 2.61 1.68
C VAL A 82 8.06 3.27 0.84
N PRO A 83 7.99 2.96 -0.47
CA PRO A 83 6.93 3.51 -1.30
C PRO A 83 5.54 3.09 -0.80
N VAL A 84 4.61 4.05 -0.79
CA VAL A 84 3.23 3.83 -0.36
C VAL A 84 2.30 4.06 -1.55
N VAL A 85 1.42 3.10 -1.80
CA VAL A 85 0.34 3.20 -2.77
C VAL A 85 -0.97 3.24 -2.02
N PHE A 86 -1.80 4.25 -2.28
CA PHE A 86 -3.11 4.34 -1.65
C PHE A 86 -4.13 3.47 -2.37
N LEU A 87 -5.01 2.85 -1.60
CA LEU A 87 -6.14 2.08 -2.08
C LEU A 87 -7.39 2.76 -1.55
N THR A 88 -8.23 3.34 -2.42
CA THR A 88 -9.33 4.18 -1.95
C THR A 88 -10.44 4.30 -2.98
N ALA A 89 -11.68 4.48 -2.48
CA ALA A 89 -12.83 4.83 -3.31
C ALA A 89 -12.89 6.34 -3.61
N ARG A 90 -12.08 7.15 -2.92
CA ARG A 90 -12.05 8.61 -3.09
C ARG A 90 -11.00 9.00 -4.12
N VAL A 91 -11.43 9.11 -5.37
CA VAL A 91 -10.51 9.32 -6.50
C VAL A 91 -10.87 10.54 -7.35
N GLN A 92 -11.51 11.55 -6.77
CA GLN A 92 -11.72 12.80 -7.49
C GLN A 92 -10.38 13.50 -7.74
N PRO A 93 -10.26 14.32 -8.80
CA PRO A 93 -8.97 14.91 -9.17
C PRO A 93 -8.27 15.67 -8.03
N HIS A 94 -9.02 16.42 -7.22
CA HIS A 94 -8.42 17.15 -6.10
C HIS A 94 -7.91 16.21 -5.00
N GLU A 95 -8.57 15.06 -4.81
CA GLU A 95 -8.13 14.07 -3.83
C GLU A 95 -6.86 13.37 -4.30
N ILE A 96 -6.81 12.99 -5.57
CA ILE A 96 -5.61 12.37 -6.17
C ILE A 96 -4.41 13.31 -6.06
N GLU A 97 -4.61 14.60 -6.35
CA GLU A 97 -3.55 15.59 -6.26
C GLU A 97 -3.03 15.72 -4.83
N ARG A 98 -3.95 15.73 -3.84
CA ARG A 98 -3.56 15.78 -2.43
C ARG A 98 -2.74 14.55 -2.02
N TYR A 99 -3.14 13.36 -2.47
CA TYR A 99 -2.38 12.14 -2.16
C TYR A 99 -0.97 12.20 -2.73
N ARG A 100 -0.84 12.72 -3.94
CA ARG A 100 0.46 12.91 -4.59
C ARG A 100 1.33 13.89 -3.81
N GLU A 101 0.76 15.01 -3.39
CA GLU A 101 1.46 16.02 -2.60
C GLU A 101 1.97 15.45 -1.27
N LEU A 102 1.24 14.50 -0.71
CA LEU A 102 1.62 13.83 0.53
C LEU A 102 2.66 12.74 0.32
N GLY A 103 3.05 12.48 -0.93
CA GLY A 103 4.12 11.56 -1.23
C GLY A 103 3.71 10.14 -1.56
N SER A 104 2.42 9.90 -1.89
CA SER A 104 2.04 8.57 -2.37
C SER A 104 2.65 8.33 -3.74
N LEU A 105 3.09 7.10 -3.97
CA LEU A 105 3.64 6.72 -5.27
C LEU A 105 2.54 6.65 -6.33
N ALA A 106 1.37 6.16 -5.96
CA ALA A 106 0.22 6.05 -6.84
C ALA A 106 -1.05 5.83 -6.02
N VAL A 107 -2.19 5.83 -6.70
CA VAL A 107 -3.51 5.59 -6.10
C VAL A 107 -4.21 4.52 -6.94
N ILE A 108 -4.75 3.50 -6.27
CA ILE A 108 -5.55 2.46 -6.91
C ILE A 108 -6.99 2.64 -6.45
N PRO A 109 -7.93 2.87 -7.38
CA PRO A 109 -9.33 3.07 -7.01
C PRO A 109 -10.01 1.78 -6.56
N LYS A 110 -10.93 1.89 -5.61
CA LYS A 110 -11.84 0.82 -5.22
C LYS A 110 -13.18 1.03 -5.90
N PRO A 111 -13.85 -0.02 -6.34
CA PRO A 111 -13.39 -1.40 -6.35
C PRO A 111 -12.33 -1.63 -7.42
N PHE A 112 -11.40 -2.52 -7.15
CA PHE A 112 -10.37 -2.91 -8.12
C PHE A 112 -10.67 -4.28 -8.69
N GLU A 113 -10.08 -4.58 -9.85
CA GLU A 113 -10.18 -5.91 -10.45
C GLU A 113 -9.12 -6.82 -9.81
N PRO A 114 -9.52 -7.85 -9.05
CA PRO A 114 -8.55 -8.69 -8.35
C PRO A 114 -7.52 -9.36 -9.26
N THR A 115 -7.94 -9.76 -10.47
CA THR A 115 -7.04 -10.44 -11.40
C THR A 115 -6.04 -9.50 -12.04
N ALA A 116 -6.25 -8.18 -11.96
CA ALA A 116 -5.36 -7.18 -12.53
C ALA A 116 -4.49 -6.48 -11.50
N LEU A 117 -4.77 -6.67 -10.22
CA LEU A 117 -4.13 -5.88 -9.15
C LEU A 117 -2.61 -6.05 -9.12
N ALA A 118 -2.12 -7.28 -9.21
CA ALA A 118 -0.69 -7.55 -9.17
C ALA A 118 0.04 -6.88 -10.33
N ASP A 119 -0.52 -6.95 -11.54
CA ASP A 119 0.08 -6.33 -12.70
C ASP A 119 0.06 -4.81 -12.60
N THR A 120 -1.02 -4.24 -12.05
CA THR A 120 -1.11 -2.81 -11.79
C THR A 120 0.00 -2.36 -10.84
N ILE A 121 0.21 -3.10 -9.77
CA ILE A 121 1.25 -2.78 -8.79
C ILE A 121 2.65 -2.92 -9.40
N ARG A 122 2.87 -3.94 -10.21
CA ARG A 122 4.16 -4.11 -10.90
C ARG A 122 4.45 -2.95 -11.85
N ALA A 123 3.44 -2.48 -12.57
CA ALA A 123 3.58 -1.34 -13.47
C ALA A 123 3.92 -0.06 -12.69
N ILE A 124 3.25 0.16 -11.56
CA ILE A 124 3.54 1.30 -10.69
C ILE A 124 4.98 1.22 -10.18
N TRP A 125 5.38 0.05 -9.73
CA TRP A 125 6.75 -0.17 -9.22
C TRP A 125 7.80 0.11 -10.29
N ALA A 126 7.57 -0.36 -11.50
CA ALA A 126 8.51 -0.17 -12.61
C ALA A 126 8.66 1.30 -12.99
N SER A 127 7.63 2.10 -12.82
CA SER A 127 7.67 3.52 -13.20
C SER A 127 8.27 4.43 -12.14
N ARG A 128 8.48 3.94 -10.91
CA ARG A 128 8.85 4.80 -9.77
C ARG A 128 10.20 5.48 -9.89
N GLY A 129 11.08 4.98 -10.70
CA GLY A 129 12.41 5.54 -10.89
C GLY A 129 12.61 6.23 -12.23
N ALA A 130 11.52 6.36 -13.00
CA ALA A 130 11.60 6.93 -14.34
C ALA A 130 11.69 8.44 -14.31
#